data_802b165968f185c994befd7b8d64614b
#
_entry.id   802b165968f185c994befd7b8d64614b
#
_cell.length_a   1.000
_cell.length_b   1.000
_cell.length_c   1.000
_cell.angle_alpha   90.00
_cell.angle_beta   90.00
_cell.angle_gamma   90.00
#
_symmetry.space_group_name_H-M   'P 1'
#
loop_
_entity.id
_entity.type
_entity.pdbx_description
1 polymer ?
#
loop_
_entity_poly.entity_id
_entity_poly.type
_entity_poly.pdbx_seq_one_letter_code
_entity_poly.pdbx_strand_id
1 'polypeptide(L)'
;PATGKELDMPGLDLHALHSDYDSLCRRGIGGIAAERLAFSIMHGNGNVIIVVDEALSGLLGDEVGSGLAREICESFQAIRVDGIAFVRIVTGVVQMTYYDRDGTNASMCGNALRCVTQYGVEQGYLAAREDIVMTDDGPKWVSADGGRIRVCLGTGREFQRVDADRYFVFTGVAHLVVLLGDHQDLEAVDVRTEGAALRYDDELCRRLSHSEGLHVDFMQRHAAGVRIRTYEVGVEDETRACGTGSAASAYVASRVWGVPGPVRVGVRDGEIQVEETERGLVIEGVTGHLFGTIAPPVPAPATAVQRVPSRA
;
A
#
# COMPACT_ATOMS: atom_id res chain seq x y z
N PRO A 1 -12.59 -6.39 24.44
CA PRO A 1 -12.46 -7.37 23.39
C PRO A 1 -13.02 -6.71 22.11
N ALA A 2 -12.15 -6.04 21.37
CA ALA A 2 -12.48 -5.58 20.03
C ALA A 2 -12.31 -6.80 19.13
N THR A 3 -13.40 -7.37 18.71
CA THR A 3 -13.46 -8.38 17.66
C THR A 3 -13.10 -7.71 16.35
N GLY A 4 -11.80 -7.69 16.04
CA GLY A 4 -11.37 -7.51 14.67
C GLY A 4 -12.03 -8.61 13.85
N LYS A 5 -12.80 -8.27 12.80
CA LYS A 5 -13.22 -9.24 11.83
C LYS A 5 -11.94 -9.80 11.20
N GLU A 6 -11.56 -11.02 11.57
CA GLU A 6 -10.68 -11.85 10.76
C GLU A 6 -11.35 -11.93 9.39
N LEU A 7 -10.80 -11.25 8.42
CA LEU A 7 -11.17 -11.49 7.04
C LEU A 7 -10.55 -12.83 6.68
N ASP A 8 -11.44 -13.81 6.50
CA ASP A 8 -11.11 -15.11 5.94
C ASP A 8 -10.47 -14.88 4.56
N MET A 9 -9.15 -14.89 4.49
CA MET A 9 -8.49 -15.06 3.19
C MET A 9 -8.63 -16.53 2.82
N PRO A 10 -9.46 -16.87 1.81
CA PRO A 10 -9.68 -18.27 1.45
C PRO A 10 -8.34 -18.91 1.07
N GLY A 11 -7.97 -19.95 1.81
CA GLY A 11 -6.73 -20.70 1.57
C GLY A 11 -5.53 -20.28 2.40
N LEU A 12 -5.67 -19.35 3.37
CA LEU A 12 -4.58 -19.01 4.29
C LEU A 12 -4.34 -20.16 5.28
N ASP A 13 -3.16 -20.78 5.23
CA ASP A 13 -2.73 -21.80 6.16
C ASP A 13 -1.95 -21.18 7.33
N LEU A 14 -2.64 -20.89 8.42
CA LEU A 14 -2.04 -20.33 9.65
C LEU A 14 -0.98 -21.28 10.27
N HIS A 15 -1.15 -22.59 10.11
CA HIS A 15 -0.16 -23.57 10.59
C HIS A 15 1.15 -23.46 9.82
N ALA A 16 1.06 -23.31 8.51
CA ALA A 16 2.22 -23.11 7.66
C ALA A 16 2.90 -21.75 7.95
N LEU A 17 2.14 -20.68 8.19
CA LEU A 17 2.70 -19.38 8.61
C LEU A 17 3.47 -19.47 9.95
N HIS A 18 2.94 -20.21 10.93
CA HIS A 18 3.67 -20.46 12.19
C HIS A 18 4.95 -21.25 11.95
N SER A 19 4.92 -22.25 11.06
CA SER A 19 6.11 -23.03 10.69
C SER A 19 7.18 -22.16 10.01
N ASP A 20 6.77 -21.25 9.13
CA ASP A 20 7.68 -20.29 8.50
C ASP A 20 8.32 -19.38 9.55
N TYR A 21 7.54 -18.84 10.49
CA TYR A 21 8.04 -18.03 11.58
C TYR A 21 9.01 -18.80 12.49
N ASP A 22 8.67 -20.03 12.89
CA ASP A 22 9.56 -20.88 13.69
C ASP A 22 10.88 -21.19 12.97
N SER A 23 10.80 -21.39 11.64
CA SER A 23 11.99 -21.56 10.80
C SER A 23 12.86 -20.31 10.78
N LEU A 24 12.21 -19.14 10.69
CA LEU A 24 12.86 -17.84 10.76
C LEU A 24 13.59 -17.63 12.09
N CYS A 25 12.91 -17.95 13.23
CA CYS A 25 13.49 -17.86 14.57
C CYS A 25 14.74 -18.75 14.72
N ARG A 26 14.71 -19.98 14.17
CA ARG A 26 15.86 -20.89 14.25
C ARG A 26 17.07 -20.42 13.43
N ARG A 27 16.84 -19.73 12.32
CA ARG A 27 17.88 -19.32 11.37
C ARG A 27 18.46 -17.95 11.69
N GLY A 28 17.67 -17.03 12.26
CA GLY A 28 17.95 -15.61 12.31
C GLY A 28 17.82 -14.94 10.94
N ILE A 29 17.96 -13.63 10.89
CA ILE A 29 17.93 -12.81 9.68
C ILE A 29 19.02 -11.77 9.74
N GLY A 30 19.90 -11.71 8.74
CA GLY A 30 20.91 -10.66 8.63
C GLY A 30 21.79 -10.49 9.90
N GLY A 31 21.96 -11.57 10.70
CA GLY A 31 22.63 -11.52 11.99
C GLY A 31 21.73 -11.07 13.16
N ILE A 32 20.46 -10.77 12.92
CA ILE A 32 19.47 -10.39 13.93
C ILE A 32 18.74 -11.66 14.39
N ALA A 33 18.59 -11.84 15.70
CA ALA A 33 17.75 -12.91 16.25
C ALA A 33 16.27 -12.60 15.89
N ALA A 34 15.61 -13.52 15.19
CA ALA A 34 14.26 -13.26 14.68
C ALA A 34 13.22 -13.09 15.80
N GLU A 35 13.47 -13.64 17.00
CA GLU A 35 12.63 -13.41 18.19
C GLU A 35 12.64 -11.93 18.62
N ARG A 36 13.60 -11.14 18.15
CA ARG A 36 13.61 -9.68 18.38
C ARG A 36 12.66 -8.94 17.43
N LEU A 37 12.26 -9.55 16.33
CA LEU A 37 11.40 -8.87 15.36
C LEU A 37 9.97 -8.78 15.86
N ALA A 38 9.53 -7.57 16.15
CA ALA A 38 8.15 -7.22 16.39
C ALA A 38 7.48 -6.84 15.07
N PHE A 39 6.62 -7.70 14.56
CA PHE A 39 5.96 -7.49 13.27
C PHE A 39 4.51 -7.93 13.26
N SER A 40 3.78 -7.43 12.28
CA SER A 40 2.45 -7.89 11.91
C SER A 40 2.37 -8.12 10.40
N ILE A 41 1.87 -9.27 9.97
CA ILE A 41 1.49 -9.51 8.58
C ILE A 41 0.06 -9.02 8.44
N MET A 42 -0.12 -8.05 7.56
CA MET A 42 -1.39 -7.39 7.31
C MET A 42 -1.74 -7.47 5.83
N HIS A 43 -2.94 -7.10 5.47
CA HIS A 43 -3.30 -6.88 4.07
C HIS A 43 -4.02 -5.55 3.85
N GLY A 44 -3.80 -4.95 2.68
CA GLY A 44 -4.61 -3.86 2.15
C GLY A 44 -5.28 -4.31 0.86
N ASN A 45 -6.60 -4.60 0.88
CA ASN A 45 -7.32 -5.17 -0.25
C ASN A 45 -6.62 -6.42 -0.83
N GLY A 46 -6.22 -7.36 0.02
CA GLY A 46 -5.56 -8.61 -0.39
C GLY A 46 -4.05 -8.50 -0.71
N ASN A 47 -3.50 -7.31 -0.87
CA ASN A 47 -2.06 -7.09 -1.00
C ASN A 47 -1.41 -7.26 0.38
N VAL A 48 -0.50 -8.24 0.51
CA VAL A 48 0.05 -8.69 1.80
C VAL A 48 1.31 -7.92 2.15
N ILE A 49 1.26 -7.24 3.28
CA ILE A 49 2.32 -6.35 3.77
C ILE A 49 2.79 -6.81 5.16
N ILE A 50 4.09 -6.95 5.34
CA ILE A 50 4.68 -7.09 6.68
C ILE A 50 4.93 -5.69 7.23
N VAL A 51 4.40 -5.40 8.40
CA VAL A 51 4.70 -4.18 9.15
C VAL A 51 5.65 -4.55 10.28
N VAL A 52 6.86 -4.02 10.26
CA VAL A 52 7.89 -4.23 11.30
C VAL A 52 8.01 -2.96 12.13
N ASP A 53 7.88 -3.11 13.45
CA ASP A 53 8.11 -2.03 14.39
C ASP A 53 9.58 -1.99 14.82
N GLU A 54 10.31 -0.97 14.36
CA GLU A 54 11.74 -0.83 14.65
C GLU A 54 12.03 -0.66 16.15
N ALA A 55 11.19 0.11 16.85
CA ALA A 55 11.39 0.40 18.27
C ALA A 55 11.16 -0.86 19.13
N LEU A 56 10.07 -1.60 18.88
CA LEU A 56 9.79 -2.86 19.57
C LEU A 56 10.80 -3.95 19.20
N SER A 57 11.30 -3.95 17.98
CA SER A 57 12.34 -4.89 17.51
C SER A 57 13.73 -4.54 18.04
N GLY A 58 13.93 -3.34 18.55
CA GLY A 58 15.26 -2.82 18.91
C GLY A 58 16.21 -2.73 17.71
N LEU A 59 15.66 -2.48 16.52
CA LEU A 59 16.43 -2.24 15.31
C LEU A 59 16.97 -0.81 15.31
N LEU A 60 18.20 -0.65 14.82
CA LEU A 60 18.79 0.65 14.52
C LEU A 60 18.56 0.96 13.05
N GLY A 61 18.40 2.24 12.70
CA GLY A 61 18.06 2.66 11.35
C GLY A 61 19.03 2.18 10.26
N ASP A 62 20.29 1.92 10.60
CA ASP A 62 21.32 1.36 9.71
C ASP A 62 21.21 -0.17 9.52
N GLU A 63 20.47 -0.87 10.38
CA GLU A 63 20.15 -2.29 10.22
C GLU A 63 19.02 -2.52 9.20
N VAL A 64 18.21 -1.48 8.93
CA VAL A 64 17.08 -1.53 8.00
C VAL A 64 17.57 -1.26 6.57
N GLY A 65 17.27 -2.15 5.66
CA GLY A 65 17.67 -2.00 4.26
C GLY A 65 17.16 -3.11 3.36
N SER A 66 17.47 -2.99 2.07
CA SER A 66 17.03 -3.88 0.99
C SER A 66 17.28 -5.37 1.27
N GLY A 67 18.45 -5.69 1.82
CA GLY A 67 18.82 -7.08 2.14
C GLY A 67 17.93 -7.69 3.20
N LEU A 68 17.73 -6.97 4.32
CA LEU A 68 16.84 -7.39 5.41
C LEU A 68 15.39 -7.51 4.93
N ALA A 69 14.90 -6.51 4.19
CA ALA A 69 13.54 -6.50 3.64
C ALA A 69 13.27 -7.74 2.79
N ARG A 70 14.15 -8.02 1.82
CA ARG A 70 14.03 -9.20 0.94
C ARG A 70 14.06 -10.50 1.73
N GLU A 71 15.02 -10.66 2.66
CA GLU A 71 15.18 -11.87 3.45
C GLU A 71 13.95 -12.16 4.32
N ILE A 72 13.35 -11.12 4.92
CA ILE A 72 12.10 -11.26 5.69
C ILE A 72 10.95 -11.69 4.77
N CYS A 73 10.75 -11.01 3.64
CA CYS A 73 9.67 -11.35 2.69
C CYS A 73 9.79 -12.77 2.15
N GLU A 74 11.01 -13.22 1.83
CA GLU A 74 11.27 -14.58 1.32
C GLU A 74 11.13 -15.67 2.40
N SER A 75 11.16 -15.29 3.68
CA SER A 75 11.04 -16.25 4.78
C SER A 75 9.65 -16.83 4.93
N PHE A 76 8.62 -16.11 4.48
CA PHE A 76 7.23 -16.57 4.51
C PHE A 76 6.86 -17.23 3.19
N GLN A 77 6.82 -18.57 3.19
CA GLN A 77 6.49 -19.40 2.01
C GLN A 77 5.00 -19.75 1.94
N ALA A 78 4.32 -19.79 3.10
CA ALA A 78 2.90 -20.11 3.20
C ALA A 78 1.99 -19.02 2.63
N ILE A 79 2.51 -17.80 2.50
CA ILE A 79 1.79 -16.68 1.90
C ILE A 79 2.75 -15.86 1.02
N ARG A 80 2.25 -15.43 -0.13
CA ARG A 80 3.00 -14.45 -0.94
C ARG A 80 2.93 -13.10 -0.26
N VAL A 81 4.05 -12.65 0.28
CA VAL A 81 4.24 -11.29 0.78
C VAL A 81 4.56 -10.38 -0.41
N ASP A 82 3.89 -9.25 -0.53
CA ASP A 82 4.09 -8.29 -1.62
C ASP A 82 5.10 -7.18 -1.26
N GLY A 83 5.28 -6.93 0.05
CA GLY A 83 6.27 -5.97 0.53
C GLY A 83 6.31 -5.84 2.04
N ILE A 84 7.21 -4.98 2.51
CA ILE A 84 7.46 -4.77 3.93
C ILE A 84 7.57 -3.27 4.24
N ALA A 85 6.89 -2.83 5.30
CA ALA A 85 6.97 -1.49 5.83
C ALA A 85 7.67 -1.51 7.20
N PHE A 86 8.75 -0.76 7.33
CA PHE A 86 9.38 -0.49 8.61
C PHE A 86 8.79 0.78 9.21
N VAL A 87 8.39 0.69 10.47
CA VAL A 87 7.77 1.77 11.23
C VAL A 87 8.70 2.24 12.34
N ARG A 88 9.00 3.52 12.33
CA ARG A 88 9.85 4.19 13.32
C ARG A 88 9.18 5.44 13.86
N ILE A 89 9.41 5.75 15.13
CA ILE A 89 8.94 6.98 15.76
C ILE A 89 10.13 7.93 15.94
N VAL A 90 10.11 9.06 15.25
CA VAL A 90 11.16 10.08 15.35
C VAL A 90 10.54 11.38 15.84
N THR A 91 10.95 11.85 17.01
CA THR A 91 10.43 13.07 17.65
C THR A 91 8.89 13.11 17.75
N GLY A 92 8.27 11.93 17.97
CA GLY A 92 6.82 11.79 18.08
C GLY A 92 6.07 11.71 16.74
N VAL A 93 6.79 11.59 15.62
CA VAL A 93 6.21 11.45 14.29
C VAL A 93 6.47 10.04 13.77
N VAL A 94 5.43 9.39 13.27
CA VAL A 94 5.53 8.07 12.63
C VAL A 94 6.20 8.23 11.27
N GLN A 95 7.25 7.46 11.04
CA GLN A 95 7.93 7.33 9.76
C GLN A 95 7.75 5.92 9.22
N MET A 96 7.46 5.80 7.93
CA MET A 96 7.35 4.55 7.19
C MET A 96 8.41 4.53 6.09
N THR A 97 9.27 3.50 6.10
CA THR A 97 10.12 3.14 4.97
C THR A 97 9.58 1.85 4.37
N TYR A 98 9.35 1.83 3.07
CA TYR A 98 8.74 0.70 2.39
C TYR A 98 9.69 0.07 1.36
N TYR A 99 9.68 -1.26 1.34
CA TYR A 99 10.40 -2.05 0.34
C TYR A 99 9.43 -3.04 -0.31
N ASP A 100 9.54 -3.16 -1.62
CA ASP A 100 8.90 -4.24 -2.36
C ASP A 100 9.51 -5.60 -1.97
N ARG A 101 8.84 -6.68 -2.34
CA ARG A 101 9.26 -8.05 -2.01
C ARG A 101 10.71 -8.35 -2.35
N ASP A 102 11.23 -7.82 -3.45
CA ASP A 102 12.59 -8.04 -3.94
C ASP A 102 13.66 -7.21 -3.20
N GLY A 103 13.23 -6.38 -2.24
CA GLY A 103 14.06 -5.47 -1.48
C GLY A 103 14.28 -4.12 -2.16
N THR A 104 13.63 -3.83 -3.28
CA THR A 104 13.67 -2.49 -3.90
C THR A 104 12.96 -1.49 -2.99
N ASN A 105 13.65 -0.41 -2.62
CA ASN A 105 13.02 0.69 -1.89
C ASN A 105 12.04 1.42 -2.80
N ALA A 106 10.78 1.51 -2.39
CA ALA A 106 9.76 2.30 -3.06
C ALA A 106 9.35 3.48 -2.17
N SER A 107 9.34 4.66 -2.74
CA SER A 107 9.06 5.90 -2.00
C SER A 107 7.66 5.95 -1.39
N MET A 108 6.72 5.16 -1.94
CA MET A 108 5.32 5.13 -1.51
C MET A 108 4.63 3.83 -1.91
N CYS A 109 3.80 3.30 -0.99
CA CYS A 109 2.83 2.23 -1.25
C CYS A 109 1.52 2.54 -0.51
N GLY A 110 0.43 2.75 -1.24
CA GLY A 110 -0.89 3.09 -0.66
C GLY A 110 -1.46 1.98 0.22
N ASN A 111 -1.20 0.71 -0.11
CA ASN A 111 -1.64 -0.44 0.68
C ASN A 111 -0.84 -0.52 2.00
N ALA A 112 0.49 -0.36 1.93
CA ALA A 112 1.35 -0.33 3.10
C ALA A 112 1.01 0.85 4.02
N LEU A 113 0.77 2.04 3.48
CA LEU A 113 0.40 3.21 4.27
C LEU A 113 -0.93 2.99 5.02
N ARG A 114 -1.92 2.34 4.41
CA ARG A 114 -3.15 1.97 5.11
C ARG A 114 -2.90 0.96 6.24
N CYS A 115 -2.09 -0.07 5.99
CA CYS A 115 -1.71 -1.05 7.03
C CYS A 115 -0.97 -0.36 8.19
N VAL A 116 0.02 0.49 7.88
CA VAL A 116 0.77 1.27 8.89
C VAL A 116 -0.15 2.23 9.65
N THR A 117 -1.14 2.83 8.99
CA THR A 117 -2.12 3.69 9.65
C THR A 117 -2.95 2.91 10.66
N GLN A 118 -3.50 1.76 10.28
CA GLN A 118 -4.24 0.90 11.19
C GLN A 118 -3.35 0.47 12.36
N TYR A 119 -2.17 -0.07 12.06
CA TYR A 119 -1.19 -0.49 13.05
C TYR A 119 -0.83 0.65 14.02
N GLY A 120 -0.49 1.83 13.50
CA GLY A 120 -0.08 2.98 14.31
C GLY A 120 -1.18 3.48 15.23
N VAL A 121 -2.44 3.44 14.81
CA VAL A 121 -3.59 3.78 15.68
C VAL A 121 -3.79 2.73 16.76
N GLU A 122 -3.68 1.44 16.44
CA GLU A 122 -3.81 0.34 17.39
C GLU A 122 -2.70 0.36 18.45
N GLN A 123 -1.47 0.73 18.06
CA GLN A 123 -0.33 0.90 18.98
C GLN A 123 -0.35 2.25 19.74
N GLY A 124 -1.27 3.16 19.40
CA GLY A 124 -1.34 4.49 20.00
C GLY A 124 -0.25 5.46 19.50
N TYR A 125 0.40 5.15 18.40
CA TYR A 125 1.40 6.02 17.74
C TYR A 125 0.74 7.13 16.93
N LEU A 126 -0.44 6.87 16.39
CA LEU A 126 -1.23 7.79 15.58
C LEU A 126 -2.57 8.11 16.24
N ALA A 127 -3.02 9.34 16.05
CA ALA A 127 -4.37 9.74 16.40
C ALA A 127 -5.39 9.15 15.40
N ALA A 128 -6.52 8.61 15.91
CA ALA A 128 -7.48 7.93 15.07
C ALA A 128 -8.15 8.82 14.01
N ARG A 129 -8.44 10.07 14.33
CA ARG A 129 -9.17 10.95 13.40
C ARG A 129 -8.32 11.48 12.27
N GLU A 130 -7.21 12.12 12.61
CA GLU A 130 -6.28 12.70 11.64
C GLU A 130 -4.88 12.68 12.20
N ASP A 131 -3.92 12.26 11.40
CA ASP A 131 -2.50 12.32 11.71
C ASP A 131 -1.66 12.39 10.43
N ILE A 132 -0.35 12.43 10.59
CA ILE A 132 0.62 12.46 9.51
C ILE A 132 1.59 11.30 9.68
N VAL A 133 1.79 10.54 8.59
CA VAL A 133 2.89 9.57 8.46
C VAL A 133 3.90 10.15 7.49
N MET A 134 5.17 10.19 7.90
CA MET A 134 6.28 10.54 7.02
C MET A 134 6.67 9.34 6.18
N THR A 135 6.78 9.53 4.88
CA THR A 135 7.24 8.53 3.90
C THR A 135 8.41 9.10 3.10
N ASP A 136 9.07 8.27 2.29
CA ASP A 136 10.13 8.75 1.38
C ASP A 136 9.57 9.68 0.27
N ASP A 137 8.25 9.63 0.00
CA ASP A 137 7.52 10.61 -0.84
C ASP A 137 6.95 11.78 -0.01
N GLY A 138 7.49 12.05 1.19
CA GLY A 138 7.09 13.15 2.07
C GLY A 138 5.90 12.84 2.99
N PRO A 139 5.34 13.88 3.65
CA PRO A 139 4.27 13.71 4.61
C PRO A 139 2.95 13.29 3.95
N LYS A 140 2.30 12.29 4.54
CA LYS A 140 0.99 11.78 4.10
C LYS A 140 -0.05 11.96 5.21
N TRP A 141 -1.14 12.61 4.88
CA TRP A 141 -2.30 12.66 5.75
C TRP A 141 -2.96 11.28 5.83
N VAL A 142 -3.32 10.87 7.04
CA VAL A 142 -3.96 9.59 7.33
C VAL A 142 -5.10 9.75 8.32
N SER A 143 -6.06 8.83 8.28
CA SER A 143 -7.20 8.78 9.21
C SER A 143 -7.70 7.34 9.37
N ALA A 144 -8.10 6.98 10.59
CA ALA A 144 -8.67 5.67 10.93
C ALA A 144 -9.94 5.86 11.78
N ASP A 145 -10.92 6.57 11.26
CA ASP A 145 -12.16 6.89 11.97
C ASP A 145 -13.28 5.90 11.64
N GLY A 146 -13.93 5.37 12.67
CA GLY A 146 -15.05 4.43 12.51
C GLY A 146 -14.68 3.11 11.84
N GLY A 147 -13.42 2.68 11.92
CA GLY A 147 -12.91 1.45 11.29
C GLY A 147 -12.64 1.59 9.79
N ARG A 148 -12.70 2.82 9.26
CA ARG A 148 -12.33 3.16 7.87
C ARG A 148 -10.93 3.76 7.85
N ILE A 149 -10.07 3.18 7.04
CA ILE A 149 -8.69 3.65 6.88
C ILE A 149 -8.61 4.48 5.60
N ARG A 150 -8.29 5.75 5.77
CA ARG A 150 -8.15 6.72 4.68
C ARG A 150 -6.74 7.28 4.66
N VAL A 151 -6.13 7.34 3.48
CA VAL A 151 -4.79 7.90 3.30
C VAL A 151 -4.74 8.80 2.07
N CYS A 152 -4.01 9.92 2.17
CA CYS A 152 -3.81 10.83 1.05
C CYS A 152 -2.51 10.49 0.32
N LEU A 153 -2.61 10.19 -0.98
CA LEU A 153 -1.48 9.89 -1.84
C LEU A 153 -0.80 11.15 -2.42
N GLY A 154 -1.39 12.32 -2.19
CA GLY A 154 -1.00 13.58 -2.82
C GLY A 154 -1.86 13.87 -4.06
N THR A 155 -1.46 14.87 -4.85
CA THR A 155 -2.20 15.30 -6.04
C THR A 155 -1.80 14.48 -7.28
N GLY A 156 -2.76 14.24 -8.17
CA GLY A 156 -2.46 13.74 -9.51
C GLY A 156 -1.68 14.80 -10.29
N ARG A 157 -0.51 14.43 -10.81
CA ARG A 157 0.40 15.33 -11.53
C ARG A 157 0.66 14.80 -12.94
N GLU A 158 1.18 15.66 -13.81
CA GLU A 158 1.65 15.31 -15.16
C GLU A 158 0.59 14.62 -16.02
N PHE A 159 -0.71 14.91 -15.73
CA PHE A 159 -1.80 14.31 -16.49
C PHE A 159 -1.74 14.70 -17.96
N GLN A 160 -1.66 13.68 -18.82
CA GLN A 160 -1.66 13.87 -20.26
C GLN A 160 -2.31 12.70 -21.01
N ARG A 161 -2.91 13.03 -22.15
CA ARG A 161 -3.37 12.02 -23.10
C ARG A 161 -2.18 11.51 -23.91
N VAL A 162 -1.96 10.19 -23.88
CA VAL A 162 -0.88 9.53 -24.63
C VAL A 162 -1.30 9.27 -26.07
N ASP A 163 -2.52 8.73 -26.25
CA ASP A 163 -3.17 8.49 -27.55
C ASP A 163 -4.70 8.37 -27.42
N ALA A 164 -5.36 7.55 -28.26
CA ALA A 164 -6.82 7.47 -28.33
C ALA A 164 -7.45 6.97 -27.01
N ASP A 165 -6.83 5.99 -26.40
CA ASP A 165 -7.35 5.22 -25.25
C ASP A 165 -6.38 5.11 -24.07
N ARG A 166 -5.20 5.78 -24.14
CA ARG A 166 -4.21 5.74 -23.07
C ARG A 166 -3.96 7.13 -22.48
N TYR A 167 -3.89 7.17 -21.15
CA TYR A 167 -3.64 8.37 -20.37
C TYR A 167 -2.53 8.13 -19.36
N PHE A 168 -1.67 9.10 -19.20
CA PHE A 168 -0.63 9.11 -18.18
C PHE A 168 -1.02 10.02 -17.01
N VAL A 169 -0.73 9.59 -15.80
CA VAL A 169 -0.83 10.42 -14.60
C VAL A 169 0.14 9.91 -13.54
N PHE A 170 0.76 10.83 -12.82
CA PHE A 170 1.60 10.52 -11.66
C PHE A 170 0.77 10.65 -10.37
N THR A 171 0.64 9.56 -9.61
CA THR A 171 -0.12 9.51 -8.34
C THR A 171 0.71 8.92 -7.20
N GLY A 172 1.94 9.46 -7.03
CA GLY A 172 2.98 8.92 -6.15
C GLY A 172 4.00 8.09 -6.92
N VAL A 173 3.54 7.36 -7.94
CA VAL A 173 4.34 6.67 -8.95
C VAL A 173 3.71 6.87 -10.33
N ALA A 174 4.44 6.51 -11.39
CA ALA A 174 4.03 6.70 -12.77
C ALA A 174 3.00 5.66 -13.23
N HIS A 175 1.82 6.09 -13.65
CA HIS A 175 0.74 5.23 -14.12
C HIS A 175 0.35 5.51 -15.57
N LEU A 176 0.24 4.44 -16.35
CA LEU A 176 -0.40 4.42 -17.65
C LEU A 176 -1.79 3.78 -17.52
N VAL A 177 -2.83 4.56 -17.69
CA VAL A 177 -4.22 4.06 -17.66
C VAL A 177 -4.69 3.79 -19.08
N VAL A 178 -5.03 2.52 -19.36
CA VAL A 178 -5.52 2.03 -20.65
C VAL A 178 -7.04 1.87 -20.56
N LEU A 179 -7.77 2.65 -21.34
CA LEU A 179 -9.23 2.62 -21.36
C LEU A 179 -9.72 1.49 -22.26
N LEU A 180 -10.51 0.58 -21.71
CA LEU A 180 -11.19 -0.45 -22.48
C LEU A 180 -12.54 0.06 -22.99
N GLY A 181 -12.80 -0.21 -24.28
CA GLY A 181 -14.10 0.08 -24.88
C GLY A 181 -15.20 -0.83 -24.38
N ASP A 182 -16.47 -0.44 -24.58
CA ASP A 182 -17.66 -1.17 -24.08
C ASP A 182 -17.76 -2.62 -24.61
N HIS A 183 -17.08 -2.94 -25.71
CA HIS A 183 -17.08 -4.28 -26.31
C HIS A 183 -15.90 -5.16 -25.87
N GLN A 184 -14.98 -4.60 -25.09
CA GLN A 184 -13.82 -5.32 -24.55
C GLN A 184 -14.18 -5.85 -23.16
N ASP A 185 -13.70 -7.04 -22.86
CA ASP A 185 -13.88 -7.64 -21.53
C ASP A 185 -12.59 -7.48 -20.72
N LEU A 186 -12.66 -6.77 -19.62
CA LEU A 186 -11.54 -6.58 -18.70
C LEU A 186 -10.97 -7.94 -18.21
N GLU A 187 -11.83 -8.94 -18.02
CA GLU A 187 -11.38 -10.26 -17.58
C GLU A 187 -10.62 -11.04 -18.65
N ALA A 188 -10.83 -10.69 -19.93
CA ALA A 188 -10.12 -11.31 -21.06
C ALA A 188 -8.75 -10.69 -21.33
N VAL A 189 -8.40 -9.56 -20.70
CA VAL A 189 -7.09 -8.92 -20.87
C VAL A 189 -5.98 -9.82 -20.29
N ASP A 190 -4.97 -10.11 -21.09
CA ASP A 190 -3.73 -10.73 -20.61
C ASP A 190 -2.83 -9.66 -19.98
N VAL A 191 -3.17 -9.29 -18.73
CA VAL A 191 -2.48 -8.21 -17.99
C VAL A 191 -0.99 -8.46 -17.90
N ARG A 192 -0.57 -9.72 -17.79
CA ARG A 192 0.85 -10.07 -17.68
C ARG A 192 1.61 -9.76 -18.96
N THR A 193 1.08 -10.19 -20.10
CA THR A 193 1.75 -9.99 -21.40
C THR A 193 1.61 -8.56 -21.89
N GLU A 194 0.39 -8.01 -21.88
CA GLU A 194 0.11 -6.66 -22.37
C GLU A 194 0.68 -5.58 -21.43
N GLY A 195 0.57 -5.80 -20.11
CA GLY A 195 1.14 -4.92 -19.11
C GLY A 195 2.65 -4.85 -19.19
N ALA A 196 3.33 -6.01 -19.29
CA ALA A 196 4.79 -6.06 -19.46
C ALA A 196 5.25 -5.35 -20.74
N ALA A 197 4.54 -5.54 -21.85
CA ALA A 197 4.87 -4.88 -23.12
C ALA A 197 4.83 -3.34 -23.01
N LEU A 198 3.82 -2.78 -22.31
CA LEU A 198 3.70 -1.35 -22.07
C LEU A 198 4.67 -0.84 -21.00
N ARG A 199 4.90 -1.63 -19.96
CA ARG A 199 5.85 -1.36 -18.87
C ARG A 199 7.27 -1.15 -19.37
N TYR A 200 7.69 -1.96 -20.36
CA TYR A 200 9.03 -1.99 -20.95
C TYR A 200 9.12 -1.31 -22.33
N ASP A 201 8.11 -0.51 -22.72
CA ASP A 201 8.18 0.30 -23.93
C ASP A 201 9.12 1.51 -23.70
N ASP A 202 10.39 1.34 -24.09
CA ASP A 202 11.45 2.34 -23.93
C ASP A 202 11.12 3.68 -24.60
N GLU A 203 10.41 3.68 -25.72
CA GLU A 203 10.03 4.91 -26.41
C GLU A 203 8.95 5.65 -25.62
N LEU A 204 7.93 4.91 -25.16
CA LEU A 204 6.88 5.45 -24.32
C LEU A 204 7.44 6.00 -23.01
N CYS A 205 8.27 5.22 -22.32
CA CYS A 205 8.89 5.61 -21.04
C CYS A 205 9.75 6.88 -21.21
N ARG A 206 10.57 6.96 -22.26
CA ARG A 206 11.36 8.17 -22.55
C ARG A 206 10.48 9.36 -22.85
N ARG A 207 9.42 9.20 -23.65
CA ARG A 207 8.47 10.27 -23.98
C ARG A 207 7.77 10.82 -22.74
N LEU A 208 7.48 9.95 -21.76
CA LEU A 208 6.86 10.32 -20.50
C LEU A 208 7.86 10.75 -19.43
N SER A 209 9.17 10.67 -19.69
CA SER A 209 10.26 10.99 -18.74
C SER A 209 10.30 10.07 -17.51
N HIS A 210 9.87 8.81 -17.66
CA HIS A 210 9.86 7.79 -16.63
C HIS A 210 10.60 6.53 -17.09
N SER A 211 11.95 6.61 -17.11
CA SER A 211 12.83 5.54 -17.59
C SER A 211 12.82 4.28 -16.68
N GLU A 212 12.40 4.42 -15.43
CA GLU A 212 12.16 3.32 -14.48
C GLU A 212 10.96 2.46 -14.89
N GLY A 213 10.13 2.95 -15.81
CA GLY A 213 8.95 2.30 -16.36
C GLY A 213 7.64 2.70 -15.67
N LEU A 214 6.57 2.08 -16.15
CA LEU A 214 5.21 2.48 -15.83
C LEU A 214 4.45 1.34 -15.14
N HIS A 215 3.66 1.66 -14.13
CA HIS A 215 2.54 0.81 -13.74
C HIS A 215 1.46 0.91 -14.82
N VAL A 216 0.82 -0.20 -15.16
CA VAL A 216 -0.18 -0.22 -16.23
C VAL A 216 -1.53 -0.66 -15.67
N ASP A 217 -2.51 0.24 -15.76
CA ASP A 217 -3.88 0.02 -15.27
C ASP A 217 -4.82 -0.16 -16.47
N PHE A 218 -5.34 -1.35 -16.67
CA PHE A 218 -6.42 -1.61 -17.63
C PHE A 218 -7.75 -1.26 -16.96
N MET A 219 -8.44 -0.25 -17.49
CA MET A 219 -9.64 0.31 -16.85
C MET A 219 -10.87 0.16 -17.74
N GLN A 220 -11.96 -0.32 -17.16
CA GLN A 220 -13.27 -0.42 -17.77
C GLN A 220 -14.33 0.34 -16.96
N ARG A 221 -15.30 0.95 -17.64
CA ARG A 221 -16.47 1.54 -16.99
C ARG A 221 -17.29 0.48 -16.25
N HIS A 222 -17.81 0.86 -15.11
CA HIS A 222 -18.76 0.05 -14.33
C HIS A 222 -19.89 0.92 -13.80
N ALA A 223 -21.07 0.33 -13.57
CA ALA A 223 -22.26 1.08 -13.17
C ALA A 223 -22.08 1.96 -11.92
N ALA A 224 -21.21 1.55 -11.00
CA ALA A 224 -20.93 2.26 -9.75
C ALA A 224 -19.57 3.03 -9.75
N GLY A 225 -18.88 3.12 -10.90
CA GLY A 225 -17.56 3.74 -10.99
C GLY A 225 -16.72 3.11 -12.10
N VAL A 226 -15.59 2.50 -11.74
CA VAL A 226 -14.69 1.81 -12.68
C VAL A 226 -14.23 0.48 -12.09
N ARG A 227 -13.74 -0.41 -12.96
CA ARG A 227 -13.00 -1.62 -12.58
C ARG A 227 -11.63 -1.56 -13.22
N ILE A 228 -10.61 -2.02 -12.49
CA ILE A 228 -9.23 -2.05 -12.98
C ILE A 228 -8.56 -3.39 -12.74
N ARG A 229 -7.56 -3.66 -13.58
CA ARG A 229 -6.54 -4.68 -13.36
C ARG A 229 -5.19 -4.04 -13.61
N THR A 230 -4.24 -4.23 -12.69
CA THR A 230 -2.98 -3.49 -12.69
C THR A 230 -1.79 -4.43 -12.81
N TYR A 231 -0.89 -4.15 -13.75
CA TYR A 231 0.47 -4.66 -13.79
C TYR A 231 1.38 -3.70 -13.02
N GLU A 232 2.03 -4.19 -11.98
CA GLU A 232 2.84 -3.33 -11.10
C GLU A 232 4.34 -3.46 -11.32
N VAL A 233 5.01 -2.32 -11.35
CA VAL A 233 6.48 -2.20 -11.25
C VAL A 233 6.95 -2.78 -9.92
N GLY A 234 8.04 -3.54 -9.93
CA GLY A 234 8.61 -4.19 -8.73
C GLY A 234 7.97 -5.53 -8.39
N VAL A 235 6.69 -5.72 -8.70
CA VAL A 235 6.02 -7.04 -8.64
C VAL A 235 6.20 -7.80 -9.94
N GLU A 236 6.25 -7.06 -11.05
CA GLU A 236 6.40 -7.55 -12.44
C GLU A 236 5.35 -8.61 -12.80
N ASP A 237 4.14 -8.38 -12.31
CA ASP A 237 2.95 -9.22 -12.54
C ASP A 237 1.67 -8.43 -12.22
N GLU A 238 0.51 -9.05 -12.47
CA GLU A 238 -0.77 -8.53 -12.00
C GLU A 238 -0.86 -8.60 -10.47
N THR A 239 -1.28 -7.50 -9.83
CA THR A 239 -1.53 -7.47 -8.39
C THR A 239 -3.02 -7.51 -8.05
N ARG A 240 -3.32 -7.89 -6.81
CA ARG A 240 -4.71 -7.99 -6.31
C ARG A 240 -5.35 -6.61 -6.14
N ALA A 241 -4.57 -5.62 -5.75
CA ALA A 241 -5.01 -4.24 -5.60
C ALA A 241 -3.83 -3.28 -5.63
N CYS A 242 -3.91 -2.25 -6.47
CA CYS A 242 -2.98 -1.13 -6.51
C CYS A 242 -3.66 0.14 -6.01
N GLY A 243 -3.18 0.70 -4.89
CA GLY A 243 -3.76 1.92 -4.32
C GLY A 243 -3.51 3.16 -5.19
N THR A 244 -2.28 3.31 -5.69
CA THR A 244 -1.88 4.41 -6.59
C THR A 244 -2.53 4.26 -7.97
N GLY A 245 -2.66 3.02 -8.48
CA GLY A 245 -3.39 2.72 -9.71
C GLY A 245 -4.88 3.00 -9.60
N SER A 246 -5.48 2.71 -8.45
CA SER A 246 -6.88 3.10 -8.17
C SER A 246 -7.04 4.61 -8.20
N ALA A 247 -6.10 5.35 -7.59
CA ALA A 247 -6.11 6.82 -7.61
C ALA A 247 -5.91 7.37 -9.03
N ALA A 248 -4.99 6.81 -9.80
CA ALA A 248 -4.74 7.17 -11.20
C ALA A 248 -5.98 6.94 -12.07
N SER A 249 -6.57 5.76 -11.96
CA SER A 249 -7.76 5.38 -12.71
C SER A 249 -8.99 6.25 -12.36
N ALA A 250 -9.21 6.53 -11.07
CA ALA A 250 -10.27 7.44 -10.64
C ALA A 250 -10.06 8.86 -11.16
N TYR A 251 -8.81 9.34 -11.13
CA TYR A 251 -8.43 10.65 -11.65
C TYR A 251 -8.71 10.77 -13.16
N VAL A 252 -8.32 9.74 -13.93
CA VAL A 252 -8.60 9.67 -15.38
C VAL A 252 -10.11 9.58 -15.63
N ALA A 253 -10.82 8.70 -14.91
CA ALA A 253 -12.26 8.53 -15.08
C ALA A 253 -13.05 9.82 -14.83
N SER A 254 -12.66 10.60 -13.81
CA SER A 254 -13.27 11.89 -13.51
C SER A 254 -13.05 12.89 -14.65
N ARG A 255 -11.83 12.98 -15.21
CA ARG A 255 -11.49 13.96 -16.24
C ARG A 255 -11.94 13.58 -17.64
N VAL A 256 -11.92 12.30 -17.96
CA VAL A 256 -12.22 11.81 -19.33
C VAL A 256 -13.68 11.42 -19.47
N TRP A 257 -14.24 10.84 -18.44
CA TRP A 257 -15.62 10.33 -18.47
C TRP A 257 -16.61 11.14 -17.63
N GLY A 258 -16.14 12.10 -16.84
CA GLY A 258 -16.99 12.91 -15.97
C GLY A 258 -17.57 12.12 -14.79
N VAL A 259 -16.91 11.05 -14.37
CA VAL A 259 -17.37 10.25 -13.21
C VAL A 259 -17.26 11.12 -11.96
N PRO A 260 -18.39 11.33 -11.22
CA PRO A 260 -18.35 12.15 -10.01
C PRO A 260 -17.63 11.42 -8.87
N GLY A 261 -16.97 12.18 -8.00
CA GLY A 261 -16.38 11.63 -6.79
C GLY A 261 -17.38 11.48 -5.63
N PRO A 262 -17.10 10.64 -4.64
CA PRO A 262 -15.98 9.70 -4.62
C PRO A 262 -16.15 8.57 -5.64
N VAL A 263 -15.07 8.23 -6.37
CA VAL A 263 -15.09 7.19 -7.41
C VAL A 263 -14.86 5.84 -6.76
N ARG A 264 -15.73 4.88 -7.05
CA ARG A 264 -15.58 3.48 -6.64
C ARG A 264 -14.73 2.75 -7.68
N VAL A 265 -13.62 2.20 -7.24
CA VAL A 265 -12.67 1.45 -8.08
C VAL A 265 -12.68 -0.01 -7.66
N GLY A 266 -13.30 -0.85 -8.47
CA GLY A 266 -13.25 -2.30 -8.28
C GLY A 266 -11.87 -2.82 -8.66
N VAL A 267 -11.22 -3.53 -7.75
CA VAL A 267 -9.95 -4.23 -7.92
C VAL A 267 -10.18 -5.73 -7.82
N ARG A 268 -9.14 -6.56 -7.99
CA ARG A 268 -9.28 -8.02 -7.86
C ARG A 268 -9.86 -8.43 -6.50
N ASP A 269 -9.36 -7.85 -5.42
CA ASP A 269 -9.79 -8.16 -4.06
C ASP A 269 -10.58 -6.98 -3.45
N GLY A 270 -11.81 -6.79 -3.96
CA GLY A 270 -12.77 -5.87 -3.40
C GLY A 270 -12.81 -4.52 -4.10
N GLU A 271 -12.89 -3.45 -3.34
CA GLU A 271 -13.10 -2.10 -3.83
C GLU A 271 -12.26 -1.10 -3.05
N ILE A 272 -11.75 -0.10 -3.75
CA ILE A 272 -11.11 1.09 -3.18
C ILE A 272 -11.95 2.30 -3.55
N GLN A 273 -12.30 3.15 -2.58
CA GLN A 273 -12.90 4.43 -2.87
C GLN A 273 -11.82 5.49 -3.01
N VAL A 274 -11.97 6.34 -4.01
CA VAL A 274 -11.04 7.44 -4.30
C VAL A 274 -11.80 8.75 -4.32
N GLU A 275 -11.38 9.68 -3.49
CA GLU A 275 -11.93 11.03 -3.41
C GLU A 275 -10.84 12.07 -3.69
N GLU A 276 -11.08 12.96 -4.64
CA GLU A 276 -10.24 14.13 -4.83
C GLU A 276 -10.68 15.23 -3.86
N THR A 277 -9.78 15.65 -2.98
CA THR A 277 -10.01 16.64 -1.96
C THR A 277 -9.01 17.80 -2.11
N GLU A 278 -9.15 18.85 -1.31
CA GLU A 278 -8.15 19.93 -1.24
C GLU A 278 -6.77 19.45 -0.80
N ARG A 279 -6.69 18.29 -0.10
CA ARG A 279 -5.42 17.64 0.31
C ARG A 279 -4.78 16.82 -0.81
N GLY A 280 -5.54 16.47 -1.84
CA GLY A 280 -5.17 15.56 -2.94
C GLY A 280 -6.09 14.37 -3.05
N LEU A 281 -5.58 13.29 -3.66
CA LEU A 281 -6.28 12.02 -3.86
C LEU A 281 -6.26 11.20 -2.58
N VAL A 282 -7.41 11.07 -1.94
CA VAL A 282 -7.61 10.26 -0.73
C VAL A 282 -8.17 8.91 -1.15
N ILE A 283 -7.51 7.84 -0.73
CA ILE A 283 -8.01 6.47 -0.93
C ILE A 283 -8.53 5.90 0.38
N GLU A 284 -9.62 5.14 0.30
CA GLU A 284 -10.19 4.34 1.39
C GLU A 284 -10.35 2.90 0.93
N GLY A 285 -9.88 1.95 1.73
CA GLY A 285 -9.98 0.52 1.40
C GLY A 285 -9.87 -0.35 2.64
N VAL A 286 -10.09 -1.64 2.45
CA VAL A 286 -10.07 -2.63 3.53
C VAL A 286 -8.63 -2.92 3.94
N THR A 287 -8.40 -3.02 5.26
CA THR A 287 -7.16 -3.53 5.85
C THR A 287 -7.49 -4.54 6.95
N GLY A 288 -6.55 -5.42 7.25
CA GLY A 288 -6.72 -6.39 8.33
C GLY A 288 -5.43 -7.12 8.68
N HIS A 289 -5.40 -7.71 9.88
CA HIS A 289 -4.31 -8.54 10.34
C HIS A 289 -4.49 -9.98 9.87
N LEU A 290 -3.39 -10.63 9.49
CA LEU A 290 -3.33 -12.04 9.12
C LEU A 290 -2.53 -12.86 10.14
N PHE A 291 -1.41 -12.31 10.62
CA PHE A 291 -0.52 -12.96 11.58
C PHE A 291 0.41 -11.91 12.22
N GLY A 292 0.96 -12.16 13.41
CA GLY A 292 1.97 -11.28 14.00
C GLY A 292 2.50 -11.74 15.35
N THR A 293 3.63 -11.15 15.74
CA THR A 293 4.31 -11.36 17.03
C THR A 293 4.03 -10.23 18.03
N ILE A 294 3.36 -9.17 17.58
CA ILE A 294 3.08 -8.00 18.41
C ILE A 294 1.90 -8.30 19.32
N ALA A 295 2.16 -8.29 20.63
CA ALA A 295 1.09 -8.36 21.61
C ALA A 295 0.18 -7.11 21.49
N PRO A 296 -1.14 -7.25 21.69
CA PRO A 296 -2.02 -6.08 21.72
C PRO A 296 -1.52 -5.10 22.79
N PRO A 297 -1.58 -3.80 22.55
CA PRO A 297 -1.04 -2.79 23.45
C PRO A 297 -1.69 -2.93 24.84
N VAL A 298 -0.84 -2.96 25.86
CA VAL A 298 -1.30 -2.77 27.23
C VAL A 298 -1.85 -1.35 27.29
N PRO A 299 -3.11 -1.12 27.70
CA PRO A 299 -3.66 0.22 27.78
C PRO A 299 -2.72 1.09 28.62
N ALA A 300 -2.15 2.13 28.00
CA ALA A 300 -1.31 3.08 28.71
C ALA A 300 -2.13 3.70 29.88
N PRO A 301 -1.56 3.83 31.07
CA PRO A 301 -2.21 4.60 32.12
C PRO A 301 -2.45 6.00 31.60
N ALA A 302 -3.67 6.49 31.77
CA ALA A 302 -4.11 7.79 31.28
C ALA A 302 -3.25 8.92 31.86
N THR A 303 -2.16 9.24 31.20
CA THR A 303 -1.35 10.45 31.45
C THR A 303 -1.71 11.46 30.38
N ALA A 304 -2.53 12.42 30.78
CA ALA A 304 -2.90 13.55 29.97
C ALA A 304 -1.63 14.33 29.57
N VAL A 305 -1.24 14.21 28.32
CA VAL A 305 -0.27 15.14 27.74
C VAL A 305 -0.99 16.49 27.59
N GLN A 306 -0.69 17.43 28.48
CA GLN A 306 -1.11 18.82 28.34
C GLN A 306 -0.45 19.38 27.07
N ARG A 307 -1.22 19.55 26.02
CA ARG A 307 -0.80 20.35 24.85
C ARG A 307 -0.67 21.79 25.30
N VAL A 308 0.54 22.34 25.20
CA VAL A 308 0.79 23.76 25.38
C VAL A 308 0.06 24.51 24.26
N PRO A 309 -0.85 25.46 24.56
CA PRO A 309 -1.52 26.24 23.52
C PRO A 309 -0.50 27.13 22.81
N SER A 310 -0.48 27.06 21.47
CA SER A 310 0.27 27.99 20.63
C SER A 310 -0.26 29.42 20.91
N ARG A 311 0.61 30.32 21.37
CA ARG A 311 0.31 31.73 21.42
C ARG A 311 0.28 32.29 19.99
N ALA A 312 -0.80 33.03 19.72
CA ALA A 312 -1.02 33.83 18.52
C ALA A 312 0.08 34.87 18.28
#